data_1c8a88a543a56abb6865f78fda8a00eb
#
_entry.id   1c8a88a543a56abb6865f78fda8a00eb
#
_cell.length_a   1.000
_cell.length_b   1.000
_cell.length_c   1.000
_cell.angle_alpha   90.00
_cell.angle_beta   90.00
_cell.angle_gamma   90.00
#
_symmetry.space_group_name_H-M   'P 1'
#
loop_
_entity.id
_entity.type
_entity.pdbx_description
1 polymer ?
#
loop_
_entity_poly.entity_id
_entity_poly.type
_entity_poly.pdbx_seq_one_letter_code
_entity_poly.pdbx_strand_id
1 'polypeptide(L)'
;MIRLVLVLLFVLLPTKVVAGNILILGDSLSAGYGIALADSWPELLKARLSQMGYPQQVINASISGETVGGGRNRLKDLLATWQPGILIIELGANDGLRGSPIATIRDNLDNIIRRTLATGARVVVAGVLLPPNYGALYTRQFQDVYTDLTERYDLRFLPFILEGVYDKPELMLNDGLHPSALAQPLILDNIWRVLQPLLGQDAA
;
A
#
# COMPACT_ATOMS: atom_id res chain seq x y z
N MET A 1 -2.64 66.63 15.53
CA MET A 1 -3.44 65.39 15.32
C MET A 1 -2.51 64.28 14.86
N ILE A 2 -2.10 63.35 15.76
CA ILE A 2 -1.20 62.23 15.46
C ILE A 2 -2.10 61.04 15.08
N ARG A 3 -1.99 60.58 13.83
CA ARG A 3 -2.68 59.35 13.37
C ARG A 3 -1.86 58.13 13.79
N LEU A 4 -2.40 57.37 14.75
CA LEU A 4 -1.85 56.08 15.16
C LEU A 4 -2.16 55.04 14.08
N VAL A 5 -1.14 54.55 13.38
CA VAL A 5 -1.26 53.44 12.42
C VAL A 5 -1.06 52.14 13.21
N LEU A 6 -2.16 51.39 13.41
CA LEU A 6 -2.10 50.08 14.03
C LEU A 6 -1.63 49.06 12.97
N VAL A 7 -0.38 48.61 13.08
CA VAL A 7 0.13 47.51 12.24
C VAL A 7 -0.28 46.20 12.90
N LEU A 8 -1.28 45.50 12.29
CA LEU A 8 -1.66 44.16 12.70
C LEU A 8 -0.61 43.18 12.20
N LEU A 9 0.22 42.69 13.11
CA LEU A 9 1.17 41.61 12.81
C LEU A 9 0.40 40.27 12.76
N PHE A 10 0.13 39.74 11.56
CA PHE A 10 -0.41 38.40 11.39
C PHE A 10 0.72 37.39 11.66
N VAL A 11 0.74 36.80 12.84
CA VAL A 11 1.59 35.68 13.17
C VAL A 11 0.98 34.44 12.50
N LEU A 12 1.53 34.04 11.34
CA LEU A 12 1.27 32.73 10.74
C LEU A 12 1.88 31.68 11.66
N LEU A 13 1.05 31.10 12.54
CA LEU A 13 1.44 29.89 13.27
C LEU A 13 1.61 28.77 12.24
N PRO A 14 2.75 28.05 12.23
CA PRO A 14 2.91 26.90 11.37
C PRO A 14 1.83 25.88 11.76
N THR A 15 0.87 25.64 10.87
CA THR A 15 -0.04 24.51 10.99
C THR A 15 0.83 23.27 10.90
N LYS A 16 0.99 22.54 12.03
CA LYS A 16 1.56 21.19 11.99
C LYS A 16 0.70 20.38 11.03
N VAL A 17 1.19 20.14 9.83
CA VAL A 17 0.63 19.13 8.95
C VAL A 17 0.82 17.81 9.70
N VAL A 18 -0.26 17.26 10.22
CA VAL A 18 -0.22 15.95 10.86
C VAL A 18 0.12 14.97 9.74
N ALA A 19 1.30 14.41 9.80
CA ALA A 19 1.71 13.37 8.87
C ALA A 19 0.62 12.28 8.90
N GLY A 20 -0.11 12.13 7.78
CA GLY A 20 -1.28 11.25 7.72
C GLY A 20 -0.89 9.79 7.96
N ASN A 21 -1.80 9.01 8.52
CA ASN A 21 -1.64 7.58 8.75
C ASN A 21 -1.32 6.83 7.44
N ILE A 22 -0.66 5.69 7.56
CA ILE A 22 -0.46 4.73 6.46
C ILE A 22 -1.55 3.67 6.58
N LEU A 23 -2.41 3.58 5.59
CA LEU A 23 -3.43 2.54 5.49
C LEU A 23 -2.94 1.47 4.51
N ILE A 24 -3.00 0.19 4.92
CA ILE A 24 -2.69 -0.96 4.07
C ILE A 24 -4.01 -1.62 3.69
N LEU A 25 -4.29 -1.69 2.40
CA LEU A 25 -5.41 -2.39 1.80
C LEU A 25 -4.86 -3.57 1.01
N GLY A 26 -4.81 -4.73 1.65
CA GLY A 26 -4.17 -5.92 1.13
C GLY A 26 -4.97 -7.20 1.36
N ASP A 27 -4.36 -8.29 0.97
CA ASP A 27 -4.91 -9.63 1.15
C ASP A 27 -4.10 -10.46 2.19
N SER A 28 -3.94 -11.76 1.97
CA SER A 28 -3.24 -12.66 2.90
C SER A 28 -1.77 -12.32 3.09
N LEU A 29 -1.10 -11.75 2.08
CA LEU A 29 0.32 -11.39 2.16
C LEU A 29 0.57 -10.27 3.17
N SER A 30 -0.40 -9.38 3.32
CA SER A 30 -0.35 -8.27 4.27
C SER A 30 -1.11 -8.56 5.57
N ALA A 31 -2.07 -9.50 5.56
CA ALA A 31 -2.79 -9.91 6.77
C ALA A 31 -1.98 -10.80 7.71
N GLY A 32 -0.82 -11.32 7.27
CA GLY A 32 0.01 -12.23 8.07
C GLY A 32 -0.56 -13.65 8.13
N TYR A 33 -1.09 -14.15 7.00
CA TYR A 33 -1.65 -15.51 6.94
C TYR A 33 -0.61 -16.56 7.32
N GLY A 34 -0.98 -17.46 8.24
CA GLY A 34 -0.17 -18.61 8.64
C GLY A 34 1.04 -18.30 9.53
N ILE A 35 1.20 -17.05 9.97
CA ILE A 35 2.28 -16.61 10.87
C ILE A 35 1.71 -15.85 12.07
N ALA A 36 2.51 -15.63 13.10
CA ALA A 36 2.11 -14.74 14.18
C ALA A 36 2.00 -13.30 13.67
N LEU A 37 0.94 -12.59 14.04
CA LEU A 37 0.69 -11.23 13.55
C LEU A 37 1.87 -10.28 13.84
N ALA A 38 2.50 -10.44 15.00
CA ALA A 38 3.66 -9.64 15.40
C ALA A 38 4.87 -9.77 14.45
N ASP A 39 4.96 -10.88 13.72
CA ASP A 39 6.04 -11.13 12.77
C ASP A 39 5.73 -10.59 11.37
N SER A 40 4.48 -10.16 11.12
CA SER A 40 4.06 -9.69 9.79
C SER A 40 4.74 -8.38 9.39
N TRP A 41 4.98 -8.19 8.09
CA TRP A 41 5.65 -6.99 7.59
C TRP A 41 4.93 -5.67 7.98
N PRO A 42 3.58 -5.59 8.12
CA PRO A 42 2.94 -4.37 8.62
C PRO A 42 3.30 -4.05 10.07
N GLU A 43 3.43 -5.06 10.95
CA GLU A 43 3.86 -4.85 12.34
C GLU A 43 5.34 -4.47 12.40
N LEU A 44 6.19 -5.11 11.58
CA LEU A 44 7.59 -4.71 11.44
C LEU A 44 7.73 -3.28 10.89
N LEU A 45 6.82 -2.84 10.00
CA LEU A 45 6.77 -1.45 9.52
C LEU A 45 6.47 -0.47 10.66
N LYS A 46 5.50 -0.79 11.53
CA LYS A 46 5.20 0.03 12.74
C LYS A 46 6.46 0.21 13.60
N ALA A 47 7.16 -0.90 13.85
CA ALA A 47 8.38 -0.88 14.65
C ALA A 47 9.48 -0.03 13.99
N ARG A 48 9.70 -0.19 12.68
CA ARG A 48 10.69 0.59 11.90
C ARG A 48 10.39 2.08 11.93
N LEU A 49 9.14 2.48 11.68
CA LEU A 49 8.73 3.89 11.73
C LEU A 49 9.00 4.50 13.11
N SER A 50 8.61 3.79 14.18
CA SER A 50 8.85 4.22 15.56
C SER A 50 10.35 4.38 15.87
N GLN A 51 11.17 3.41 15.49
CA GLN A 51 12.62 3.45 15.70
C GLN A 51 13.30 4.60 14.95
N MET A 52 12.79 4.94 13.76
CA MET A 52 13.32 6.03 12.94
C MET A 52 12.70 7.39 13.25
N GLY A 53 11.77 7.48 14.22
CA GLY A 53 11.14 8.73 14.65
C GLY A 53 10.09 9.28 13.68
N TYR A 54 9.56 8.45 12.78
CA TYR A 54 8.45 8.84 11.91
C TYR A 54 7.13 8.84 12.68
N PRO A 55 6.29 9.89 12.55
CA PRO A 55 5.06 10.03 13.34
C PRO A 55 3.86 9.24 12.79
N GLN A 56 3.98 8.67 11.58
CA GLN A 56 2.88 7.98 10.92
C GLN A 56 2.49 6.69 11.66
N GLN A 57 1.19 6.51 11.87
CA GLN A 57 0.64 5.24 12.35
C GLN A 57 0.33 4.33 11.16
N VAL A 58 0.53 3.02 11.32
CA VAL A 58 0.18 2.01 10.33
C VAL A 58 -1.14 1.34 10.72
N ILE A 59 -2.12 1.43 9.85
CA ILE A 59 -3.40 0.74 9.95
C ILE A 59 -3.41 -0.38 8.92
N ASN A 60 -3.35 -1.62 9.38
CA ASN A 60 -3.48 -2.78 8.51
C ASN A 60 -4.95 -3.17 8.39
N ALA A 61 -5.56 -2.89 7.25
CA ALA A 61 -6.94 -3.25 6.92
C ALA A 61 -7.00 -4.43 5.94
N SER A 62 -5.95 -5.26 5.87
CA SER A 62 -5.87 -6.41 4.97
C SER A 62 -6.74 -7.57 5.43
N ILE A 63 -7.31 -8.30 4.49
CA ILE A 63 -8.16 -9.46 4.76
C ILE A 63 -7.70 -10.62 3.87
N SER A 64 -7.36 -11.77 4.49
CA SER A 64 -6.97 -12.97 3.73
C SER A 64 -8.04 -13.39 2.72
N GLY A 65 -7.63 -13.63 1.48
CA GLY A 65 -8.54 -14.00 0.39
C GLY A 65 -9.25 -12.83 -0.27
N GLU A 66 -8.94 -11.57 0.12
CA GLU A 66 -9.54 -10.36 -0.44
C GLU A 66 -9.23 -10.22 -1.94
N THR A 67 -10.22 -9.74 -2.69
CA THR A 67 -10.09 -9.36 -4.10
C THR A 67 -10.01 -7.84 -4.25
N VAL A 68 -9.58 -7.36 -5.43
CA VAL A 68 -9.61 -5.92 -5.71
C VAL A 68 -11.04 -5.38 -5.60
N GLY A 69 -12.04 -6.16 -6.04
CA GLY A 69 -13.45 -5.82 -5.91
C GLY A 69 -13.93 -5.70 -4.46
N GLY A 70 -13.49 -6.62 -3.59
CA GLY A 70 -13.78 -6.58 -2.16
C GLY A 70 -13.17 -5.35 -1.50
N GLY A 71 -11.88 -5.09 -1.74
CA GLY A 71 -11.18 -3.90 -1.26
C GLY A 71 -11.86 -2.60 -1.70
N ARG A 72 -12.26 -2.51 -3.00
CA ARG A 72 -13.02 -1.37 -3.53
C ARG A 72 -14.33 -1.12 -2.77
N ASN A 73 -15.05 -2.17 -2.41
CA ASN A 73 -16.36 -2.02 -1.77
C ASN A 73 -16.26 -1.40 -0.37
N ARG A 74 -15.21 -1.71 0.40
CA ARG A 74 -15.00 -1.17 1.75
C ARG A 74 -14.12 0.09 1.81
N LEU A 75 -13.53 0.50 0.67
CA LEU A 75 -12.62 1.65 0.58
C LEU A 75 -13.23 2.94 1.13
N LYS A 76 -14.52 3.21 0.84
CA LYS A 76 -15.20 4.45 1.27
C LYS A 76 -15.13 4.63 2.78
N ASP A 77 -15.49 3.58 3.50
CA ASP A 77 -15.55 3.62 4.96
C ASP A 77 -14.16 3.66 5.58
N LEU A 78 -13.18 2.97 4.97
CA LEU A 78 -11.79 3.01 5.38
C LEU A 78 -11.19 4.42 5.23
N LEU A 79 -11.39 5.08 4.09
CA LEU A 79 -10.90 6.44 3.86
C LEU A 79 -11.58 7.45 4.80
N ALA A 80 -12.89 7.32 5.05
CA ALA A 80 -13.62 8.19 5.95
C ALA A 80 -13.16 8.03 7.41
N THR A 81 -12.93 6.78 7.85
CA THR A 81 -12.55 6.47 9.22
C THR A 81 -11.11 6.86 9.53
N TRP A 82 -10.18 6.53 8.63
CA TRP A 82 -8.74 6.62 8.92
C TRP A 82 -8.07 7.85 8.33
N GLN A 83 -8.68 8.51 7.34
CA GLN A 83 -8.15 9.69 6.66
C GLN A 83 -6.64 9.57 6.37
N PRO A 84 -6.21 8.51 5.65
CA PRO A 84 -4.80 8.22 5.49
C PRO A 84 -4.10 9.28 4.65
N GLY A 85 -2.85 9.59 4.97
CA GLY A 85 -1.96 10.34 4.10
C GLY A 85 -1.32 9.48 3.01
N ILE A 86 -1.23 8.16 3.26
CA ILE A 86 -0.69 7.17 2.30
C ILE A 86 -1.59 5.93 2.34
N LEU A 87 -1.99 5.45 1.16
CA LEU A 87 -2.60 4.14 0.97
C LEU A 87 -1.60 3.22 0.28
N ILE A 88 -1.31 2.07 0.90
CA ILE A 88 -0.60 0.96 0.25
C ILE A 88 -1.64 -0.03 -0.24
N ILE A 89 -1.67 -0.28 -1.56
CA ILE A 89 -2.54 -1.26 -2.20
C ILE A 89 -1.71 -2.51 -2.48
N GLU A 90 -2.08 -3.62 -1.86
CA GLU A 90 -1.50 -4.94 -2.09
C GLU A 90 -2.65 -5.92 -2.34
N LEU A 91 -3.23 -5.88 -3.53
CA LEU A 91 -4.42 -6.64 -3.93
C LEU A 91 -4.28 -7.12 -5.37
N GLY A 92 -4.97 -8.20 -5.69
CA GLY A 92 -5.12 -8.74 -7.03
C GLY A 92 -4.64 -10.18 -7.17
N ALA A 93 -3.82 -10.70 -6.24
CA ALA A 93 -3.40 -12.10 -6.26
C ALA A 93 -4.61 -13.03 -6.35
N ASN A 94 -5.61 -12.82 -5.49
CA ASN A 94 -6.82 -13.65 -5.46
C ASN A 94 -7.67 -13.53 -6.73
N ASP A 95 -7.73 -12.34 -7.35
CA ASP A 95 -8.40 -12.16 -8.63
C ASP A 95 -7.68 -12.94 -9.72
N GLY A 96 -6.35 -12.80 -9.81
CA GLY A 96 -5.52 -13.49 -10.80
C GLY A 96 -5.57 -15.01 -10.65
N LEU A 97 -5.42 -15.53 -9.42
CA LEU A 97 -5.49 -16.96 -9.13
C LEU A 97 -6.87 -17.57 -9.43
N ARG A 98 -7.93 -16.79 -9.40
CA ARG A 98 -9.30 -17.21 -9.77
C ARG A 98 -9.59 -17.03 -11.26
N GLY A 99 -8.64 -16.52 -12.06
CA GLY A 99 -8.84 -16.24 -13.48
C GLY A 99 -9.85 -15.15 -13.76
N SER A 100 -9.98 -14.16 -12.88
CA SER A 100 -10.90 -13.03 -13.05
C SER A 100 -10.60 -12.28 -14.36
N PRO A 101 -11.63 -11.71 -15.04
CA PRO A 101 -11.39 -10.91 -16.23
C PRO A 101 -10.46 -9.73 -15.95
N ILE A 102 -9.43 -9.56 -16.77
CA ILE A 102 -8.42 -8.49 -16.63
C ILE A 102 -9.06 -7.09 -16.57
N ALA A 103 -10.10 -6.85 -17.40
CA ALA A 103 -10.83 -5.59 -17.38
C ALA A 103 -11.46 -5.30 -16.01
N THR A 104 -12.04 -6.32 -15.36
CA THR A 104 -12.64 -6.17 -14.01
C THR A 104 -11.59 -5.83 -12.95
N ILE A 105 -10.43 -6.47 -13.02
CA ILE A 105 -9.30 -6.18 -12.11
C ILE A 105 -8.86 -4.72 -12.31
N ARG A 106 -8.66 -4.32 -13.57
CA ARG A 106 -8.25 -2.97 -13.95
C ARG A 106 -9.24 -1.91 -13.46
N ASP A 107 -10.52 -2.09 -13.73
CA ASP A 107 -11.56 -1.12 -13.36
C ASP A 107 -11.68 -0.95 -11.84
N ASN A 108 -11.57 -2.04 -11.09
CA ASN A 108 -11.61 -2.00 -9.65
C ASN A 108 -10.39 -1.30 -9.06
N LEU A 109 -9.18 -1.63 -9.56
CA LEU A 109 -7.93 -1.03 -9.10
C LEU A 109 -7.87 0.47 -9.44
N ASP A 110 -8.25 0.84 -10.68
CA ASP A 110 -8.39 2.24 -11.12
C ASP A 110 -9.35 3.02 -10.20
N ASN A 111 -10.48 2.42 -9.85
CA ASN A 111 -11.45 3.04 -8.95
C ASN A 111 -10.87 3.28 -7.54
N ILE A 112 -10.13 2.31 -6.97
CA ILE A 112 -9.46 2.46 -5.68
C ILE A 112 -8.47 3.62 -5.76
N ILE A 113 -7.60 3.62 -6.77
CA ILE A 113 -6.56 4.64 -6.96
C ILE A 113 -7.19 6.03 -7.06
N ARG A 114 -8.13 6.23 -7.99
CA ARG A 114 -8.77 7.54 -8.21
C ARG A 114 -9.47 8.07 -6.97
N ARG A 115 -10.21 7.22 -6.26
CA ARG A 115 -10.92 7.64 -5.05
C ARG A 115 -9.98 7.99 -3.91
N THR A 116 -8.86 7.30 -3.81
CA THR A 116 -7.82 7.60 -2.82
C THR A 116 -7.14 8.93 -3.15
N LEU A 117 -6.70 9.12 -4.40
CA LEU A 117 -6.07 10.37 -4.83
C LEU A 117 -7.00 11.59 -4.65
N ALA A 118 -8.31 11.41 -4.85
CA ALA A 118 -9.31 12.47 -4.64
C ALA A 118 -9.41 12.96 -3.18
N THR A 119 -8.90 12.20 -2.20
CA THR A 119 -8.79 12.64 -0.80
C THR A 119 -7.52 13.43 -0.50
N GLY A 120 -6.59 13.54 -1.45
CA GLY A 120 -5.25 14.09 -1.25
C GLY A 120 -4.24 13.07 -0.71
N ALA A 121 -4.65 11.83 -0.45
CA ALA A 121 -3.74 10.77 -0.02
C ALA A 121 -2.84 10.32 -1.20
N ARG A 122 -1.60 9.99 -0.87
CA ARG A 122 -0.66 9.36 -1.82
C ARG A 122 -0.92 7.86 -1.90
N VAL A 123 -0.60 7.27 -3.04
CA VAL A 123 -0.81 5.84 -3.29
C VAL A 123 0.53 5.16 -3.57
N VAL A 124 0.74 4.02 -2.93
CA VAL A 124 1.78 3.04 -3.23
C VAL A 124 1.10 1.78 -3.72
N VAL A 125 1.54 1.24 -4.83
CA VAL A 125 1.04 -0.04 -5.35
C VAL A 125 2.13 -1.10 -5.17
N ALA A 126 1.80 -2.17 -4.47
CA ALA A 126 2.61 -3.36 -4.34
C ALA A 126 2.02 -4.46 -5.23
N GLY A 127 2.67 -4.72 -6.35
CA GLY A 127 2.24 -5.72 -7.32
C GLY A 127 2.54 -7.14 -6.86
N VAL A 128 1.84 -8.07 -7.49
CA VAL A 128 2.03 -9.51 -7.34
C VAL A 128 2.23 -10.15 -8.71
N LEU A 129 2.91 -11.28 -8.76
CA LEU A 129 3.08 -12.08 -9.97
C LEU A 129 2.24 -13.34 -9.88
N LEU A 130 1.65 -13.72 -11.02
CA LEU A 130 0.96 -14.99 -11.12
C LEU A 130 1.92 -16.10 -11.55
N PRO A 131 1.72 -17.34 -11.07
CA PRO A 131 2.47 -18.49 -11.54
C PRO A 131 2.36 -18.67 -13.07
N PRO A 132 3.41 -19.13 -13.76
CA PRO A 132 3.45 -19.20 -15.22
C PRO A 132 2.43 -20.18 -15.83
N ASN A 133 1.91 -21.13 -15.04
CA ASN A 133 0.88 -22.08 -15.46
C ASN A 133 -0.49 -21.43 -15.75
N TYR A 134 -0.70 -20.14 -15.44
CA TYR A 134 -1.88 -19.38 -15.85
C TYR A 134 -1.83 -18.93 -17.32
N GLY A 135 -0.73 -19.21 -18.02
CA GLY A 135 -0.51 -18.90 -19.43
C GLY A 135 0.07 -17.50 -19.66
N ALA A 136 1.03 -17.42 -20.60
CA ALA A 136 1.83 -16.22 -20.84
C ALA A 136 1.02 -14.98 -21.21
N LEU A 137 -0.13 -15.13 -21.90
CA LEU A 137 -0.97 -14.00 -22.27
C LEU A 137 -1.65 -13.40 -21.03
N TYR A 138 -2.28 -14.25 -20.21
CA TYR A 138 -3.01 -13.79 -19.02
C TYR A 138 -2.06 -13.19 -17.98
N THR A 139 -0.93 -13.83 -17.70
CA THR A 139 0.04 -13.34 -16.72
C THR A 139 0.62 -11.99 -17.14
N ARG A 140 0.92 -11.79 -18.43
CA ARG A 140 1.38 -10.50 -18.96
C ARG A 140 0.29 -9.43 -18.83
N GLN A 141 -0.93 -9.71 -19.31
CA GLN A 141 -2.04 -8.76 -19.20
C GLN A 141 -2.36 -8.39 -17.75
N PHE A 142 -2.21 -9.33 -16.83
CA PHE A 142 -2.37 -9.08 -15.41
C PHE A 142 -1.30 -8.10 -14.89
N GLN A 143 -0.03 -8.27 -15.24
CA GLN A 143 1.06 -7.36 -14.89
C GLN A 143 0.86 -5.97 -15.52
N ASP A 144 0.44 -5.92 -16.79
CA ASP A 144 0.18 -4.67 -17.52
C ASP A 144 -0.86 -3.80 -16.80
N VAL A 145 -1.82 -4.39 -16.06
CA VAL A 145 -2.78 -3.62 -15.24
C VAL A 145 -2.06 -2.72 -14.25
N TYR A 146 -1.10 -3.26 -13.51
CA TYR A 146 -0.37 -2.49 -12.49
C TYR A 146 0.53 -1.45 -13.14
N THR A 147 1.31 -1.85 -14.14
CA THR A 147 2.23 -0.94 -14.85
C THR A 147 1.49 0.23 -15.47
N ASP A 148 0.44 -0.03 -16.26
CA ASP A 148 -0.34 1.01 -16.93
C ASP A 148 -1.00 1.99 -15.94
N LEU A 149 -1.54 1.48 -14.82
CA LEU A 149 -2.21 2.34 -13.84
C LEU A 149 -1.19 3.16 -13.04
N THR A 150 -0.06 2.56 -12.68
CA THR A 150 0.98 3.28 -11.93
C THR A 150 1.67 4.34 -12.77
N GLU A 151 1.89 4.09 -14.06
CA GLU A 151 2.38 5.09 -15.01
C GLU A 151 1.35 6.20 -15.24
N ARG A 152 0.07 5.85 -15.47
CA ARG A 152 -1.02 6.81 -15.71
C ARG A 152 -1.16 7.84 -14.58
N TYR A 153 -1.01 7.41 -13.33
CA TYR A 153 -1.22 8.26 -12.16
C TYR A 153 0.08 8.69 -11.48
N ASP A 154 1.25 8.42 -12.09
CA ASP A 154 2.59 8.71 -11.54
C ASP A 154 2.74 8.22 -10.08
N LEU A 155 2.46 6.93 -9.86
CA LEU A 155 2.46 6.32 -8.53
C LEU A 155 3.79 5.67 -8.18
N ARG A 156 4.05 5.55 -6.89
CA ARG A 156 5.11 4.66 -6.41
C ARG A 156 4.69 3.22 -6.59
N PHE A 157 5.54 2.45 -7.27
CA PHE A 157 5.26 1.07 -7.66
C PHE A 157 6.38 0.12 -7.24
N LEU A 158 6.00 -0.92 -6.53
CA LEU A 158 6.80 -2.10 -6.28
C LEU A 158 6.27 -3.21 -7.19
N PRO A 159 6.99 -3.62 -8.26
CA PRO A 159 6.46 -4.58 -9.23
C PRO A 159 6.12 -5.95 -8.66
N PHE A 160 6.88 -6.40 -7.65
CA PHE A 160 6.67 -7.68 -7.00
C PHE A 160 7.00 -7.63 -5.51
N ILE A 161 5.97 -7.74 -4.67
CA ILE A 161 6.12 -7.67 -3.21
C ILE A 161 7.00 -8.80 -2.65
N LEU A 162 6.98 -9.99 -3.26
CA LEU A 162 7.77 -11.16 -2.88
C LEU A 162 9.12 -11.28 -3.63
N GLU A 163 9.66 -10.16 -4.13
CA GLU A 163 10.98 -10.14 -4.76
C GLU A 163 12.05 -10.67 -3.79
N GLY A 164 12.86 -11.66 -4.25
CA GLY A 164 13.89 -12.32 -3.44
C GLY A 164 13.35 -13.26 -2.35
N VAL A 165 12.05 -13.50 -2.30
CA VAL A 165 11.35 -14.40 -1.37
C VAL A 165 10.80 -15.63 -2.08
N TYR A 166 10.06 -15.42 -3.16
CA TYR A 166 9.23 -16.44 -3.81
C TYR A 166 10.02 -17.66 -4.31
N ASP A 167 11.24 -17.48 -4.76
CA ASP A 167 12.13 -18.53 -5.28
C ASP A 167 12.92 -19.28 -4.18
N LYS A 168 12.68 -18.97 -2.92
CA LYS A 168 13.36 -19.57 -1.77
C LYS A 168 12.38 -20.38 -0.91
N PRO A 169 12.37 -21.71 -1.03
CA PRO A 169 11.43 -22.56 -0.29
C PRO A 169 11.45 -22.35 1.22
N GLU A 170 12.61 -22.03 1.81
CA GLU A 170 12.77 -21.77 3.24
C GLU A 170 12.09 -20.47 3.72
N LEU A 171 11.78 -19.56 2.80
CA LEU A 171 11.06 -18.32 3.06
C LEU A 171 9.55 -18.43 2.81
N MET A 172 9.08 -19.57 2.29
CA MET A 172 7.67 -19.82 2.00
C MET A 172 7.08 -20.80 3.00
N LEU A 173 5.78 -20.73 3.22
CA LEU A 173 5.02 -21.77 3.92
C LEU A 173 4.89 -23.01 3.02
N ASN A 174 4.48 -24.13 3.61
CA ASN A 174 4.34 -25.42 2.91
C ASN A 174 3.33 -25.39 1.73
N ASP A 175 2.48 -24.38 1.65
CA ASP A 175 1.54 -24.20 0.55
C ASP A 175 2.19 -23.61 -0.71
N GLY A 176 3.44 -23.12 -0.61
CA GLY A 176 4.19 -22.52 -1.72
C GLY A 176 3.61 -21.20 -2.25
N LEU A 177 2.65 -20.62 -1.54
CA LEU A 177 1.99 -19.36 -1.92
C LEU A 177 2.24 -18.24 -0.92
N HIS A 178 2.26 -18.59 0.37
CA HIS A 178 2.39 -17.58 1.44
C HIS A 178 3.81 -17.56 2.00
N PRO A 179 4.35 -16.35 2.28
CA PRO A 179 5.67 -16.20 2.88
C PRO A 179 5.65 -16.57 4.36
N SER A 180 6.73 -17.19 4.82
CA SER A 180 6.96 -17.52 6.24
C SER A 180 7.30 -16.27 7.06
N ALA A 181 7.37 -16.41 8.39
CA ALA A 181 7.84 -15.35 9.29
C ALA A 181 9.27 -14.89 8.95
N LEU A 182 10.13 -15.80 8.47
CA LEU A 182 11.51 -15.47 8.07
C LEU A 182 11.58 -14.54 6.85
N ALA A 183 10.57 -14.54 6.01
CA ALA A 183 10.48 -13.69 4.83
C ALA A 183 10.08 -12.24 5.13
N GLN A 184 9.38 -12.00 6.25
CA GLN A 184 8.72 -10.73 6.50
C GLN A 184 9.66 -9.51 6.57
N PRO A 185 10.88 -9.60 7.12
CA PRO A 185 11.84 -8.50 7.06
C PRO A 185 12.22 -8.12 5.63
N LEU A 186 12.37 -9.10 4.73
CA LEU A 186 12.70 -8.85 3.32
C LEU A 186 11.53 -8.21 2.57
N ILE A 187 10.30 -8.67 2.85
CA ILE A 187 9.08 -8.04 2.31
C ILE A 187 8.99 -6.59 2.78
N LEU A 188 9.25 -6.32 4.05
CA LEU A 188 9.30 -4.96 4.56
C LEU A 188 10.36 -4.12 3.84
N ASP A 189 11.54 -4.66 3.56
CA ASP A 189 12.59 -3.93 2.83
C ASP A 189 12.16 -3.62 1.38
N ASN A 190 11.43 -4.52 0.73
CA ASN A 190 10.84 -4.29 -0.58
C ASN A 190 9.84 -3.12 -0.56
N ILE A 191 8.91 -3.12 0.38
CA ILE A 191 7.94 -2.03 0.59
C ILE A 191 8.66 -0.73 0.97
N TRP A 192 9.67 -0.78 1.83
CA TRP A 192 10.39 0.38 2.32
C TRP A 192 11.03 1.19 1.19
N ARG A 193 11.60 0.54 0.18
CA ARG A 193 12.22 1.20 -0.99
C ARG A 193 11.29 2.19 -1.69
N VAL A 194 10.00 1.88 -1.76
CA VAL A 194 9.00 2.72 -2.43
C VAL A 194 8.22 3.63 -1.48
N LEU A 195 8.14 3.27 -0.20
CA LEU A 195 7.42 4.01 0.82
C LEU A 195 8.26 5.16 1.41
N GLN A 196 9.53 4.90 1.75
CA GLN A 196 10.41 5.86 2.45
C GLN A 196 10.47 7.24 1.79
N PRO A 197 10.57 7.36 0.44
CA PRO A 197 10.58 8.68 -0.21
C PRO A 197 9.32 9.52 0.03
N LEU A 198 8.24 8.91 0.49
CA LEU A 198 6.97 9.60 0.81
C LEU A 198 6.90 10.08 2.27
N LEU A 199 7.73 9.53 3.17
CA LEU A 199 7.61 9.76 4.62
C LEU A 199 8.16 11.11 5.10
N GLY A 200 8.68 11.95 4.38
CA GLY A 200 9.21 13.26 4.81
C GLY A 200 8.65 14.45 4.05
N GLN A 201 7.73 14.20 3.13
CA GLN A 201 7.26 15.22 2.20
C GLN A 201 6.14 16.12 2.76
N ASP A 202 5.66 15.85 3.98
CA ASP A 202 4.58 16.60 4.61
C ASP A 202 5.08 17.79 5.47
N ALA A 203 6.39 18.09 5.44
CA ALA A 203 7.03 19.13 6.25
C ALA A 203 7.41 20.41 5.47
N ALA A 204 6.87 20.58 4.25
CA ALA A 204 7.13 21.78 3.43
C ALA A 204 5.91 22.68 3.28
#